data_f80234e9a1343b627ea9a2f05a39f6c6
#
_entry.id   f80234e9a1343b627ea9a2f05a39f6c6
#
_cell.length_a   1.000
_cell.length_b   1.000
_cell.length_c   1.000
_cell.angle_alpha   90.00
_cell.angle_beta   90.00
_cell.angle_gamma   90.00
#
_symmetry.space_group_name_H-M   'P 1'
#
loop_
_entity.id
_entity.type
_entity.pdbx_description
1 polymer ?
#
loop_
_entity_poly.entity_id
_entity_poly.type
_entity_poly.pdbx_seq_one_letter_code
_entity_poly.pdbx_strand_id
1 'polypeptide(L)'
;MDNKTQHDFISTVSHELRTPLTSIRGFAQTMLNSWDMLDDESKKQFIKIIEEQSNRLIKLVENILAVTKSQNTDNYVFKNIEPNSAIQSVLPIVQQQYPNKQIKTFFNKNLPEILIDKDKFQQIIMNLTENACKYSDENTEVTVKTDFADSNTVSIKITDTGIEIKDEDKDRIFEKFSRIDNPLTRAVQGSGLGLYITKTLVENMNGTITVESENHKTTFEVRMPICDIENQARAKCIQKH
;
A
#
# COMPACT_ATOMS: atom_id res chain seq x y z
N MET A 1 14.95 -4.89 18.78
CA MET A 1 13.99 -3.76 18.90
C MET A 1 14.09 -3.21 20.30
N ASP A 2 14.23 -1.91 20.42
CA ASP A 2 14.29 -1.24 21.71
C ASP A 2 12.93 -1.36 22.41
N ASN A 3 12.90 -1.61 23.72
CA ASN A 3 11.67 -1.88 24.47
C ASN A 3 10.62 -0.76 24.33
N LYS A 4 11.05 0.47 24.11
CA LYS A 4 10.20 1.65 23.88
C LYS A 4 9.47 1.55 22.53
N THR A 5 10.17 1.20 21.47
CA THR A 5 9.59 1.06 20.10
C THR A 5 8.55 -0.06 20.03
N GLN A 6 8.74 -1.14 20.80
CA GLN A 6 7.78 -2.24 20.86
C GLN A 6 6.52 -1.84 21.64
N HIS A 7 6.66 -1.09 22.72
CA HIS A 7 5.53 -0.60 23.52
C HIS A 7 4.67 0.40 22.72
N ASP A 8 5.31 1.33 22.01
CA ASP A 8 4.64 2.30 21.15
C ASP A 8 3.89 1.62 20.01
N PHE A 9 4.48 0.55 19.41
CA PHE A 9 3.84 -0.28 18.39
C PHE A 9 2.55 -0.92 18.92
N ILE A 10 2.59 -1.60 20.08
CA ILE A 10 1.42 -2.28 20.66
C ILE A 10 0.34 -1.27 21.04
N SER A 11 0.71 -0.12 21.59
CA SER A 11 -0.21 0.95 21.96
C SER A 11 -0.96 1.48 20.73
N THR A 12 -0.24 1.78 19.65
CA THR A 12 -0.82 2.29 18.41
C THR A 12 -1.72 1.24 17.74
N VAL A 13 -1.28 -0.01 17.65
CA VAL A 13 -2.11 -1.13 17.15
C VAL A 13 -3.42 -1.24 17.94
N SER A 14 -3.33 -1.19 19.27
CA SER A 14 -4.52 -1.31 20.13
C SER A 14 -5.51 -0.17 19.89
N HIS A 15 -5.02 1.06 19.65
CA HIS A 15 -5.85 2.20 19.34
C HIS A 15 -6.50 2.08 17.96
N GLU A 16 -5.72 1.71 16.94
CA GLU A 16 -6.22 1.55 15.55
C GLU A 16 -7.22 0.38 15.41
N LEU A 17 -7.11 -0.67 16.23
CA LEU A 17 -8.10 -1.76 16.30
C LEU A 17 -9.37 -1.33 17.04
N ARG A 18 -9.27 -0.55 18.11
CA ARG A 18 -10.40 -0.16 18.95
C ARG A 18 -11.41 0.69 18.20
N THR A 19 -10.96 1.61 17.36
CA THR A 19 -11.83 2.55 16.64
C THR A 19 -12.84 1.85 15.73
N PRO A 20 -12.45 0.99 14.76
CA PRO A 20 -13.40 0.26 13.91
C PRO A 20 -14.27 -0.70 14.73
N LEU A 21 -13.71 -1.36 15.74
CA LEU A 21 -14.47 -2.29 16.60
C LEU A 21 -15.57 -1.56 17.38
N THR A 22 -15.29 -0.36 17.89
CA THR A 22 -16.29 0.48 18.59
C THR A 22 -17.40 0.90 17.62
N SER A 23 -17.07 1.26 16.39
CA SER A 23 -18.03 1.61 15.35
C SER A 23 -18.92 0.42 14.99
N ILE A 24 -18.36 -0.76 14.71
CA ILE A 24 -19.09 -2.00 14.42
C ILE A 24 -20.08 -2.29 15.57
N ARG A 25 -19.58 -2.28 16.80
CA ARG A 25 -20.41 -2.53 17.99
C ARG A 25 -21.52 -1.51 18.13
N GLY A 26 -21.24 -0.23 17.95
CA GLY A 26 -22.22 0.86 18.07
C GLY A 26 -23.37 0.71 17.08
N PHE A 27 -23.07 0.53 15.80
CA PHE A 27 -24.09 0.35 14.77
C PHE A 27 -24.88 -0.95 14.95
N ALA A 28 -24.22 -2.06 15.32
CA ALA A 28 -24.91 -3.31 15.63
C ALA A 28 -25.87 -3.18 16.82
N GLN A 29 -25.45 -2.50 17.90
CA GLN A 29 -26.32 -2.25 19.06
C GLN A 29 -27.49 -1.33 18.70
N THR A 30 -27.27 -0.28 17.91
CA THR A 30 -28.34 0.61 17.44
C THR A 30 -29.38 -0.16 16.63
N MET A 31 -28.93 -1.04 15.71
CA MET A 31 -29.82 -1.88 14.93
C MET A 31 -30.62 -2.84 15.82
N LEU A 32 -29.99 -3.49 16.81
CA LEU A 32 -30.68 -4.41 17.72
C LEU A 32 -31.72 -3.72 18.59
N ASN A 33 -31.40 -2.50 19.08
CA ASN A 33 -32.28 -1.77 20.01
C ASN A 33 -33.42 -1.02 19.32
N SER A 34 -33.26 -0.68 18.04
CA SER A 34 -34.19 0.22 17.32
C SER A 34 -34.67 -0.40 15.99
N TRP A 35 -34.59 -1.72 15.82
CA TRP A 35 -34.86 -2.41 14.54
C TRP A 35 -36.21 -2.03 13.92
N ASP A 36 -37.27 -1.98 14.73
CA ASP A 36 -38.62 -1.67 14.27
C ASP A 36 -38.86 -0.18 14.02
N MET A 37 -37.97 0.69 14.54
CA MET A 37 -38.04 2.14 14.38
C MET A 37 -37.21 2.65 13.20
N LEU A 38 -36.29 1.82 12.67
CA LEU A 38 -35.43 2.17 11.55
C LEU A 38 -36.11 1.83 10.23
N ASP A 39 -36.03 2.73 9.26
CA ASP A 39 -36.41 2.43 7.88
C ASP A 39 -35.36 1.51 7.21
N ASP A 40 -35.74 0.91 6.10
CA ASP A 40 -34.89 -0.06 5.41
C ASP A 40 -33.61 0.55 4.84
N GLU A 41 -33.65 1.85 4.49
CA GLU A 41 -32.47 2.57 3.99
C GLU A 41 -31.44 2.76 5.12
N SER A 42 -31.90 3.21 6.31
CA SER A 42 -31.04 3.32 7.49
C SER A 42 -30.45 1.97 7.92
N LYS A 43 -31.24 0.90 7.90
CA LYS A 43 -30.73 -0.46 8.18
C LYS A 43 -29.63 -0.85 7.22
N LYS A 44 -29.85 -0.64 5.94
CA LYS A 44 -28.89 -0.94 4.88
C LYS A 44 -27.60 -0.12 5.01
N GLN A 45 -27.74 1.16 5.33
CA GLN A 45 -26.60 2.04 5.60
C GLN A 45 -25.77 1.56 6.80
N PHE A 46 -26.41 1.16 7.91
CA PHE A 46 -25.71 0.66 9.09
C PHE A 46 -24.99 -0.66 8.82
N ILE A 47 -25.61 -1.59 8.10
CA ILE A 47 -24.95 -2.83 7.66
C ILE A 47 -23.73 -2.52 6.79
N LYS A 48 -23.84 -1.56 5.86
CA LYS A 48 -22.74 -1.14 5.00
C LYS A 48 -21.57 -0.57 5.82
N ILE A 49 -21.86 0.26 6.82
CA ILE A 49 -20.81 0.79 7.71
C ILE A 49 -20.14 -0.35 8.50
N ILE A 50 -20.90 -1.32 9.01
CA ILE A 50 -20.35 -2.47 9.72
C ILE A 50 -19.42 -3.27 8.79
N GLU A 51 -19.84 -3.52 7.56
CA GLU A 51 -19.04 -4.21 6.55
C GLU A 51 -17.74 -3.45 6.23
N GLU A 52 -17.82 -2.15 5.97
CA GLU A 52 -16.66 -1.30 5.70
C GLU A 52 -15.65 -1.30 6.86
N GLN A 53 -16.13 -1.18 8.11
CA GLN A 53 -15.26 -1.22 9.28
C GLN A 53 -14.68 -2.63 9.53
N SER A 54 -15.39 -3.68 9.21
CA SER A 54 -14.90 -5.06 9.28
C SER A 54 -13.77 -5.31 8.27
N ASN A 55 -13.95 -4.88 7.02
CA ASN A 55 -12.94 -4.96 5.98
C ASN A 55 -11.68 -4.14 6.33
N ARG A 56 -11.87 -2.96 6.93
CA ARG A 56 -10.76 -2.17 7.46
C ARG A 56 -9.98 -2.91 8.55
N LEU A 57 -10.68 -3.59 9.46
CA LEU A 57 -10.07 -4.37 10.53
C LEU A 57 -9.26 -5.54 9.99
N ILE A 58 -9.80 -6.27 9.01
CA ILE A 58 -9.10 -7.36 8.31
C ILE A 58 -7.80 -6.83 7.70
N LYS A 59 -7.86 -5.74 6.91
CA LYS A 59 -6.68 -5.13 6.29
C LYS A 59 -5.63 -4.67 7.31
N LEU A 60 -6.05 -4.16 8.46
CA LEU A 60 -5.14 -3.79 9.54
C LEU A 60 -4.44 -5.01 10.16
N VAL A 61 -5.17 -6.09 10.42
CA VAL A 61 -4.59 -7.35 10.94
C VAL A 61 -3.60 -7.95 9.94
N GLU A 62 -3.94 -7.99 8.65
CA GLU A 62 -3.03 -8.45 7.59
C GLU A 62 -1.75 -7.61 7.54
N ASN A 63 -1.86 -6.29 7.66
CA ASN A 63 -0.71 -5.40 7.71
C ASN A 63 0.18 -5.66 8.93
N ILE A 64 -0.41 -5.89 10.11
CA ILE A 64 0.35 -6.24 11.32
C ILE A 64 1.09 -7.56 11.13
N LEU A 65 0.41 -8.57 10.58
CA LEU A 65 1.04 -9.86 10.26
C LEU A 65 2.14 -9.72 9.20
N ALA A 66 1.96 -8.86 8.21
CA ALA A 66 2.97 -8.57 7.21
C ALA A 66 4.20 -7.92 7.85
N VAL A 67 4.03 -6.96 8.76
CA VAL A 67 5.15 -6.33 9.51
C VAL A 67 5.93 -7.35 10.35
N THR A 68 5.24 -8.30 10.99
CA THR A 68 5.89 -9.33 11.81
C THR A 68 6.61 -10.39 10.97
N LYS A 69 6.07 -10.70 9.79
CA LYS A 69 6.65 -11.70 8.86
C LYS A 69 7.69 -11.11 7.92
N SER A 70 7.68 -9.81 7.67
CA SER A 70 8.56 -9.14 6.70
C SER A 70 10.04 -9.16 7.10
N GLN A 71 10.36 -9.54 8.35
CA GLN A 71 11.73 -9.74 8.80
C GLN A 71 12.32 -11.09 8.36
N ASN A 72 11.51 -11.98 7.78
CA ASN A 72 11.94 -13.31 7.32
C ASN A 72 11.78 -13.40 5.80
N THR A 73 12.89 -13.44 5.08
CA THR A 73 12.93 -13.62 3.63
C THR A 73 12.70 -15.07 3.18
N ASP A 74 12.65 -16.02 4.12
CA ASP A 74 12.52 -17.46 3.85
C ASP A 74 11.24 -17.85 3.08
N ASN A 75 10.23 -16.96 3.07
CA ASN A 75 8.94 -17.19 2.42
C ASN A 75 8.78 -16.51 1.04
N TYR A 76 9.87 -15.97 0.47
CA TYR A 76 9.81 -15.34 -0.84
C TYR A 76 10.01 -16.38 -1.95
N VAL A 77 9.12 -16.38 -2.94
CA VAL A 77 9.20 -17.23 -4.12
C VAL A 77 9.68 -16.42 -5.31
N PHE A 78 10.99 -16.27 -5.44
CA PHE A 78 11.60 -15.51 -6.53
C PHE A 78 11.44 -16.22 -7.87
N LYS A 79 10.91 -15.52 -8.88
CA LYS A 79 10.76 -15.95 -10.27
C LYS A 79 11.07 -14.80 -11.21
N ASN A 80 11.46 -15.13 -12.42
CA ASN A 80 11.55 -14.17 -13.52
C ASN A 80 10.13 -13.76 -13.93
N ILE A 81 9.82 -12.49 -13.78
CA ILE A 81 8.49 -11.92 -13.99
C ILE A 81 8.60 -10.74 -14.94
N GLU A 82 7.72 -10.69 -15.93
CA GLU A 82 7.53 -9.54 -16.80
C GLU A 82 6.78 -8.46 -16.00
N PRO A 83 7.42 -7.28 -15.71
CA PRO A 83 6.89 -6.31 -14.75
C PRO A 83 5.57 -5.68 -15.20
N ASN A 84 5.41 -5.38 -16.50
CA ASN A 84 4.19 -4.73 -16.99
C ASN A 84 2.96 -5.64 -16.84
N SER A 85 3.11 -6.94 -17.10
CA SER A 85 2.05 -7.93 -16.93
C SER A 85 1.61 -8.05 -15.46
N ALA A 86 2.58 -8.08 -14.54
CA ALA A 86 2.30 -8.13 -13.11
C ALA A 86 1.55 -6.87 -12.64
N ILE A 87 1.94 -5.68 -13.13
CA ILE A 87 1.27 -4.42 -12.84
C ILE A 87 -0.15 -4.41 -13.42
N GLN A 88 -0.32 -4.76 -14.70
CA GLN A 88 -1.61 -4.78 -15.37
C GLN A 88 -2.64 -5.68 -14.68
N SER A 89 -2.20 -6.74 -14.03
CA SER A 89 -3.11 -7.69 -13.37
C SER A 89 -3.78 -7.12 -12.11
N VAL A 90 -3.20 -6.10 -11.46
CA VAL A 90 -3.75 -5.50 -10.22
C VAL A 90 -4.48 -4.18 -10.44
N LEU A 91 -4.18 -3.43 -11.50
CA LEU A 91 -4.79 -2.13 -11.75
C LEU A 91 -6.33 -2.17 -11.87
N PRO A 92 -6.96 -3.18 -12.51
CA PRO A 92 -8.42 -3.27 -12.56
C PRO A 92 -9.07 -3.39 -11.19
N ILE A 93 -8.40 -4.04 -10.22
CA ILE A 93 -8.88 -4.19 -8.84
C ILE A 93 -8.92 -2.82 -8.16
N VAL A 94 -7.85 -2.03 -8.31
CA VAL A 94 -7.80 -0.66 -7.76
C VAL A 94 -8.81 0.24 -8.47
N GLN A 95 -8.95 0.14 -9.80
CA GLN A 95 -9.91 0.93 -10.58
C GLN A 95 -11.36 0.65 -10.13
N GLN A 96 -11.68 -0.59 -9.79
CA GLN A 96 -13.01 -0.96 -9.26
C GLN A 96 -13.27 -0.34 -7.87
N GLN A 97 -12.25 -0.25 -7.02
CA GLN A 97 -12.36 0.38 -5.69
C GLN A 97 -12.47 1.91 -5.77
N TYR A 98 -11.88 2.50 -6.81
CA TYR A 98 -11.85 3.95 -7.03
C TYR A 98 -12.46 4.31 -8.41
N PRO A 99 -13.77 4.11 -8.62
CA PRO A 99 -14.41 4.27 -9.94
C PRO A 99 -14.36 5.71 -10.46
N ASN A 100 -14.25 6.70 -9.57
CA ASN A 100 -14.17 8.12 -9.90
C ASN A 100 -12.74 8.60 -10.22
N LYS A 101 -11.74 7.71 -10.14
CA LYS A 101 -10.35 8.01 -10.49
C LYS A 101 -10.03 7.40 -11.85
N GLN A 102 -9.22 8.09 -12.64
CA GLN A 102 -8.72 7.57 -13.90
C GLN A 102 -7.27 7.12 -13.73
N ILE A 103 -7.01 5.82 -13.92
CA ILE A 103 -5.65 5.26 -13.87
C ILE A 103 -5.14 5.13 -15.30
N LYS A 104 -4.09 5.89 -15.65
CA LYS A 104 -3.41 5.83 -16.95
C LYS A 104 -2.10 5.09 -16.85
N THR A 105 -1.78 4.30 -17.86
CA THR A 105 -0.53 3.53 -17.91
C THR A 105 0.34 3.96 -19.09
N PHE A 106 1.64 4.09 -18.84
CA PHE A 106 2.67 4.37 -19.83
C PHE A 106 3.80 3.36 -19.67
N PHE A 107 3.67 2.22 -20.33
CA PHE A 107 4.60 1.11 -20.17
C PHE A 107 5.64 1.07 -21.30
N ASN A 108 6.92 1.02 -20.91
CA ASN A 108 7.98 0.66 -21.83
C ASN A 108 7.86 -0.86 -22.14
N LYS A 109 7.63 -1.18 -23.41
CA LYS A 109 7.40 -2.57 -23.88
C LYS A 109 8.68 -3.40 -23.96
N ASN A 110 9.85 -2.76 -23.85
CA ASN A 110 11.15 -3.41 -24.03
C ASN A 110 11.81 -3.74 -22.67
N LEU A 111 11.07 -3.71 -21.56
CA LEU A 111 11.62 -4.07 -20.28
C LEU A 111 11.93 -5.57 -20.19
N PRO A 112 13.08 -5.94 -19.61
CA PRO A 112 13.40 -7.32 -19.33
C PRO A 112 12.56 -7.85 -18.16
N GLU A 113 12.57 -9.17 -18.01
CA GLU A 113 12.09 -9.82 -16.79
C GLU A 113 12.97 -9.42 -15.59
N ILE A 114 12.34 -9.29 -14.45
CA ILE A 114 12.98 -9.02 -13.16
C ILE A 114 12.78 -10.21 -12.22
N LEU A 115 13.78 -10.49 -11.36
CA LEU A 115 13.75 -11.60 -10.42
C LEU A 115 13.09 -11.16 -9.11
N ILE A 116 11.80 -11.44 -8.97
CA ILE A 116 10.97 -10.98 -7.83
C ILE A 116 9.98 -12.04 -7.37
N ASP A 117 9.44 -11.85 -6.17
CA ASP A 117 8.21 -12.52 -5.74
C ASP A 117 7.00 -11.76 -6.33
N LYS A 118 6.23 -12.43 -7.19
CA LYS A 118 5.10 -11.83 -7.91
C LYS A 118 4.05 -11.27 -6.97
N ASP A 119 3.66 -12.02 -5.94
CA ASP A 119 2.58 -11.63 -5.04
C ASP A 119 2.98 -10.41 -4.19
N LYS A 120 4.24 -10.38 -3.74
CA LYS A 120 4.80 -9.24 -3.02
C LYS A 120 4.94 -8.01 -3.90
N PHE A 121 5.36 -8.19 -5.15
CA PHE A 121 5.42 -7.10 -6.12
C PHE A 121 4.02 -6.52 -6.43
N GLN A 122 3.03 -7.39 -6.65
CA GLN A 122 1.64 -6.96 -6.85
C GLN A 122 1.10 -6.20 -5.61
N GLN A 123 1.46 -6.63 -4.41
CA GLN A 123 1.10 -5.93 -3.16
C GLN A 123 1.70 -4.51 -3.10
N ILE A 124 2.98 -4.34 -3.53
CA ILE A 124 3.63 -3.03 -3.65
C ILE A 124 2.83 -2.12 -4.59
N ILE A 125 2.56 -2.59 -5.81
CA ILE A 125 1.86 -1.82 -6.85
C ILE A 125 0.45 -1.44 -6.38
N MET A 126 -0.29 -2.39 -5.81
CA MET A 126 -1.63 -2.15 -5.27
C MET A 126 -1.60 -1.06 -4.20
N ASN A 127 -0.71 -1.18 -3.21
CA ASN A 127 -0.64 -0.22 -2.11
C ASN A 127 -0.27 1.20 -2.57
N LEU A 128 0.71 1.33 -3.49
CA LEU A 128 1.10 2.63 -4.02
C LEU A 128 0.00 3.25 -4.89
N THR A 129 -0.67 2.43 -5.72
CA THR A 129 -1.76 2.92 -6.57
C THR A 129 -2.99 3.29 -5.75
N GLU A 130 -3.36 2.51 -4.72
CA GLU A 130 -4.41 2.87 -3.77
C GLU A 130 -4.08 4.19 -3.04
N ASN A 131 -2.84 4.39 -2.61
CA ASN A 131 -2.42 5.63 -1.96
C ASN A 131 -2.55 6.81 -2.94
N ALA A 132 -2.08 6.67 -4.17
CA ALA A 132 -2.25 7.69 -5.21
C ALA A 132 -3.73 8.04 -5.44
N CYS A 133 -4.62 7.05 -5.50
CA CYS A 133 -6.06 7.30 -5.63
C CYS A 133 -6.67 7.99 -4.41
N LYS A 134 -6.21 7.67 -3.19
CA LYS A 134 -6.73 8.23 -1.94
C LYS A 134 -6.34 9.68 -1.72
N TYR A 135 -5.11 10.04 -2.08
CA TYR A 135 -4.53 11.35 -1.76
C TYR A 135 -4.57 12.32 -2.94
N SER A 136 -4.95 11.86 -4.14
CA SER A 136 -5.17 12.71 -5.29
C SER A 136 -6.45 13.53 -5.17
N ASP A 137 -6.43 14.74 -5.75
CA ASP A 137 -7.59 15.62 -5.84
C ASP A 137 -8.70 14.98 -6.69
N GLU A 138 -9.94 15.43 -6.49
CA GLU A 138 -11.07 14.96 -7.30
C GLU A 138 -10.85 15.27 -8.79
N ASN A 139 -11.25 14.32 -9.65
CA ASN A 139 -11.15 14.42 -11.11
C ASN A 139 -9.71 14.55 -11.65
N THR A 140 -8.70 14.16 -10.88
CA THR A 140 -7.31 14.05 -11.35
C THR A 140 -6.98 12.63 -11.77
N GLU A 141 -5.91 12.50 -12.54
CA GLU A 141 -5.42 11.22 -13.04
C GLU A 141 -4.33 10.66 -12.14
N VAL A 142 -4.34 9.34 -11.95
CA VAL A 142 -3.22 8.59 -11.41
C VAL A 142 -2.47 7.95 -12.55
N THR A 143 -1.18 8.17 -12.63
CA THR A 143 -0.33 7.66 -13.71
C THR A 143 0.59 6.56 -13.21
N VAL A 144 0.63 5.44 -13.91
CA VAL A 144 1.60 4.35 -13.67
C VAL A 144 2.52 4.26 -14.89
N LYS A 145 3.81 4.58 -14.69
CA LYS A 145 4.81 4.54 -15.75
C LYS A 145 5.88 3.51 -15.43
N THR A 146 6.32 2.75 -16.45
CA THR A 146 7.49 1.89 -16.34
C THR A 146 8.54 2.28 -17.36
N ASP A 147 9.82 2.27 -16.96
CA ASP A 147 10.94 2.58 -17.83
C ASP A 147 12.23 1.95 -17.29
N PHE A 148 13.34 2.08 -18.00
CA PHE A 148 14.65 1.86 -17.42
C PHE A 148 15.01 3.03 -16.49
N ALA A 149 15.53 2.73 -15.29
CA ALA A 149 16.16 3.74 -14.44
C ALA A 149 17.63 3.95 -14.88
N ASP A 150 18.28 2.85 -15.21
CA ASP A 150 19.63 2.73 -15.74
C ASP A 150 19.79 1.39 -16.47
N SER A 151 21.04 1.01 -16.83
CA SER A 151 21.32 -0.25 -17.54
C SER A 151 20.93 -1.51 -16.75
N ASN A 152 20.82 -1.44 -15.44
CA ASN A 152 20.69 -2.58 -14.54
C ASN A 152 19.41 -2.55 -13.68
N THR A 153 18.58 -1.50 -13.81
CA THR A 153 17.39 -1.30 -12.99
C THR A 153 16.17 -0.88 -13.81
N VAL A 154 15.03 -1.47 -13.49
CA VAL A 154 13.71 -1.04 -13.97
C VAL A 154 13.11 -0.06 -12.98
N SER A 155 12.57 1.04 -13.47
CA SER A 155 11.85 2.07 -12.73
C SER A 155 10.34 1.90 -12.92
N ILE A 156 9.60 1.89 -11.82
CA ILE A 156 8.15 1.94 -11.78
C ILE A 156 7.75 3.21 -11.05
N LYS A 157 7.10 4.15 -11.73
CA LYS A 157 6.65 5.44 -11.18
C LYS A 157 5.15 5.46 -11.08
N ILE A 158 4.63 5.79 -9.89
CA ILE A 158 3.22 6.00 -9.64
C ILE A 158 3.07 7.45 -9.21
N THR A 159 2.37 8.23 -10.03
CA THR A 159 2.23 9.69 -9.87
C THR A 159 0.77 10.04 -9.69
N ASP A 160 0.49 10.87 -8.71
CA ASP A 160 -0.81 11.51 -8.50
C ASP A 160 -0.67 13.04 -8.45
N THR A 161 -1.81 13.73 -8.55
CA THR A 161 -1.93 15.17 -8.33
C THR A 161 -2.83 15.38 -7.14
N GLY A 162 -2.26 15.87 -6.04
CA GLY A 162 -3.00 16.03 -4.79
C GLY A 162 -2.13 16.62 -3.69
N ILE A 163 -2.21 16.00 -2.52
CA ILE A 163 -1.54 16.50 -1.31
C ILE A 163 -0.03 16.41 -1.46
N GLU A 164 0.65 17.54 -1.27
CA GLU A 164 2.10 17.64 -1.33
C GLU A 164 2.74 17.11 -0.05
N ILE A 165 3.81 16.34 -0.21
CA ILE A 165 4.65 15.83 0.87
C ILE A 165 5.84 16.76 1.05
N LYS A 166 5.95 17.39 2.20
CA LYS A 166 7.07 18.27 2.52
C LYS A 166 8.37 17.48 2.60
N ASP A 167 9.50 18.13 2.32
CA ASP A 167 10.83 17.50 2.36
C ASP A 167 11.13 16.87 3.73
N GLU A 168 10.72 17.51 4.82
CA GLU A 168 10.89 17.01 6.20
C GLU A 168 10.11 15.71 6.48
N ASP A 169 9.07 15.40 5.70
CA ASP A 169 8.23 14.23 5.88
C ASP A 169 8.57 13.08 4.91
N LYS A 170 9.38 13.32 3.87
CA LYS A 170 9.69 12.32 2.81
C LYS A 170 10.29 11.02 3.35
N ASP A 171 11.14 11.08 4.36
CA ASP A 171 11.69 9.90 5.00
C ASP A 171 10.72 9.29 6.02
N ARG A 172 9.99 10.15 6.75
CA ARG A 172 9.07 9.75 7.81
C ARG A 172 7.86 8.98 7.31
N ILE A 173 7.37 9.25 6.10
CA ILE A 173 6.20 8.53 5.56
C ILE A 173 6.42 7.02 5.42
N PHE A 174 7.67 6.56 5.41
CA PHE A 174 8.04 5.15 5.37
C PHE A 174 8.22 4.53 6.77
N GLU A 175 8.07 5.30 7.84
CA GLU A 175 8.13 4.78 9.20
C GLU A 175 6.80 4.10 9.58
N LYS A 176 6.87 3.19 10.57
CA LYS A 176 5.68 2.50 11.09
C LYS A 176 4.69 3.49 11.70
N PHE A 177 3.41 3.40 11.29
CA PHE A 177 2.31 4.26 11.75
C PHE A 177 2.49 5.74 11.44
N SER A 178 3.44 6.08 10.59
CA SER A 178 3.63 7.45 10.16
C SER A 178 2.44 7.94 9.35
N ARG A 179 1.95 9.11 9.69
CA ARG A 179 0.92 9.83 8.94
C ARG A 179 1.32 11.31 8.92
N ILE A 180 1.16 11.95 7.77
CA ILE A 180 1.34 13.40 7.67
C ILE A 180 0.19 14.06 8.41
N ASP A 181 0.48 14.87 9.42
CA ASP A 181 -0.54 15.60 10.18
C ASP A 181 -0.98 16.86 9.40
N ASN A 182 -1.90 16.66 8.47
CA ASN A 182 -2.53 17.71 7.68
C ASN A 182 -4.06 17.57 7.82
N PRO A 183 -4.81 18.66 7.95
CA PRO A 183 -6.28 18.62 8.00
C PRO A 183 -6.91 17.81 6.84
N LEU A 184 -6.32 17.87 5.65
CA LEU A 184 -6.78 17.13 4.47
C LEU A 184 -6.51 15.63 4.58
N THR A 185 -5.41 15.21 5.22
CA THR A 185 -5.08 13.79 5.41
C THR A 185 -5.83 13.16 6.59
N ARG A 186 -6.33 13.96 7.54
CA ARG A 186 -7.13 13.46 8.68
C ARG A 186 -8.43 12.80 8.23
N ALA A 187 -9.05 13.31 7.16
CA ALA A 187 -10.25 12.72 6.57
C ALA A 187 -9.96 11.40 5.83
N VAL A 188 -8.73 11.20 5.38
CA VAL A 188 -8.32 10.00 4.64
C VAL A 188 -7.96 8.89 5.62
N GLN A 189 -8.71 7.80 5.60
CA GLN A 189 -8.49 6.66 6.49
C GLN A 189 -7.25 5.86 6.07
N GLY A 190 -6.37 5.54 7.04
CA GLY A 190 -5.19 4.71 6.79
C GLY A 190 -4.48 4.31 8.09
N SER A 191 -3.88 3.13 8.11
CA SER A 191 -3.17 2.59 9.29
C SER A 191 -1.74 3.14 9.47
N GLY A 192 -1.19 3.86 8.47
CA GLY A 192 0.21 4.28 8.47
C GLY A 192 1.22 3.13 8.35
N LEU A 193 0.77 1.91 8.01
CA LEU A 193 1.64 0.75 7.82
C LEU A 193 1.93 0.44 6.35
N GLY A 194 1.10 0.93 5.43
CA GLY A 194 1.19 0.56 4.02
C GLY A 194 2.54 0.90 3.40
N LEU A 195 3.02 2.14 3.51
CA LEU A 195 4.30 2.56 2.95
C LEU A 195 5.50 1.90 3.63
N TYR A 196 5.43 1.67 4.94
CA TYR A 196 6.45 0.89 5.65
C TYR A 196 6.55 -0.54 5.10
N ILE A 197 5.41 -1.22 4.92
CA ILE A 197 5.37 -2.57 4.33
C ILE A 197 5.90 -2.53 2.90
N THR A 198 5.48 -1.56 2.10
CA THR A 198 5.97 -1.39 0.73
C THR A 198 7.48 -1.25 0.68
N LYS A 199 8.06 -0.37 1.49
CA LYS A 199 9.52 -0.20 1.58
C LYS A 199 10.22 -1.50 1.95
N THR A 200 9.73 -2.20 2.99
CA THR A 200 10.30 -3.47 3.43
C THR A 200 10.23 -4.55 2.33
N LEU A 201 9.11 -4.65 1.60
CA LEU A 201 8.96 -5.59 0.50
C LEU A 201 9.92 -5.28 -0.66
N VAL A 202 10.07 -4.00 -0.99
CA VAL A 202 11.00 -3.54 -2.03
C VAL A 202 12.45 -3.87 -1.64
N GLU A 203 12.86 -3.52 -0.42
CA GLU A 203 14.21 -3.76 0.09
C GLU A 203 14.54 -5.27 0.17
N ASN A 204 13.58 -6.10 0.57
CA ASN A 204 13.76 -7.57 0.60
C ASN A 204 13.91 -8.19 -0.79
N MET A 205 13.50 -7.48 -1.83
CA MET A 205 13.72 -7.85 -3.24
C MET A 205 14.90 -7.09 -3.87
N ASN A 206 15.80 -6.52 -3.05
CA ASN A 206 16.97 -5.74 -3.45
C ASN A 206 16.63 -4.50 -4.30
N GLY A 207 15.42 -3.98 -4.20
CA GLY A 207 14.98 -2.74 -4.82
C GLY A 207 15.16 -1.53 -3.91
N THR A 208 14.81 -0.36 -4.43
CA THR A 208 14.72 0.90 -3.68
C THR A 208 13.41 1.60 -3.96
N ILE A 209 12.92 2.35 -2.98
CA ILE A 209 11.74 3.20 -3.12
C ILE A 209 12.07 4.62 -2.70
N THR A 210 11.65 5.59 -3.49
CA THR A 210 11.80 7.02 -3.23
C THR A 210 10.48 7.74 -3.47
N VAL A 211 10.38 8.97 -2.97
CA VAL A 211 9.26 9.86 -3.22
C VAL A 211 9.75 11.24 -3.61
N GLU A 212 9.16 11.79 -4.65
CA GLU A 212 9.30 13.18 -5.07
C GLU A 212 7.94 13.84 -5.00
N SER A 213 7.85 15.03 -4.43
CA SER A 213 6.59 15.76 -4.31
C SER A 213 6.86 17.24 -4.51
N GLU A 214 6.34 17.78 -5.61
CA GLU A 214 6.49 19.18 -6.03
C GLU A 214 5.30 19.58 -6.91
N ASN A 215 4.90 20.84 -6.80
CA ASN A 215 3.86 21.43 -7.66
C ASN A 215 2.54 20.63 -7.65
N HIS A 216 2.08 20.21 -6.47
CA HIS A 216 0.91 19.36 -6.26
C HIS A 216 0.98 17.98 -6.93
N LYS A 217 2.17 17.54 -7.34
CA LYS A 217 2.38 16.18 -7.87
C LYS A 217 3.23 15.39 -6.92
N THR A 218 2.74 14.21 -6.54
CA THR A 218 3.51 13.24 -5.75
C THR A 218 3.81 12.03 -6.61
N THR A 219 5.10 11.65 -6.69
CA THR A 219 5.57 10.49 -7.44
C THR A 219 6.32 9.55 -6.52
N PHE A 220 5.81 8.36 -6.37
CA PHE A 220 6.56 7.25 -5.78
C PHE A 220 7.28 6.50 -6.89
N GLU A 221 8.60 6.34 -6.76
CA GLU A 221 9.43 5.56 -7.67
C GLU A 221 9.95 4.32 -6.96
N VAL A 222 9.64 3.15 -7.53
CA VAL A 222 10.22 1.87 -7.14
C VAL A 222 11.23 1.46 -8.21
N ARG A 223 12.45 1.17 -7.79
CA ARG A 223 13.51 0.66 -8.67
C ARG A 223 13.81 -0.80 -8.31
N MET A 224 13.72 -1.67 -9.30
CA MET A 224 13.96 -3.10 -9.14
C MET A 224 15.14 -3.53 -10.01
N PRO A 225 16.08 -4.33 -9.48
CA PRO A 225 17.23 -4.79 -10.27
C PRO A 225 16.78 -5.73 -11.40
N ILE A 226 17.38 -5.54 -12.57
CA ILE A 226 17.23 -6.46 -13.69
C ILE A 226 17.90 -7.78 -13.30
N CYS A 227 17.30 -8.88 -13.73
CA CYS A 227 17.83 -10.20 -13.48
C CYS A 227 19.15 -10.39 -14.25
N ASP A 228 20.26 -10.31 -13.55
CA ASP A 228 21.54 -10.76 -14.03
C ASP A 228 21.98 -12.07 -13.34
N ILE A 229 23.06 -12.68 -13.82
CA ILE A 229 23.57 -13.97 -13.32
C ILE A 229 23.98 -13.85 -11.84
N GLU A 230 24.45 -12.69 -11.38
CA GLU A 230 24.86 -12.47 -9.99
C GLU A 230 23.65 -12.42 -9.04
N ASN A 231 22.54 -11.78 -9.45
CA ASN A 231 21.30 -11.75 -8.69
C ASN A 231 20.62 -13.12 -8.60
N GLN A 232 20.74 -13.96 -9.65
CA GLN A 232 20.28 -15.35 -9.58
C GLN A 232 21.06 -16.18 -8.55
N ALA A 233 22.37 -15.96 -8.43
CA ALA A 233 23.19 -16.65 -7.44
C ALA A 233 22.82 -16.26 -6.00
N ARG A 234 22.54 -14.98 -5.75
CA ARG A 234 22.09 -14.47 -4.44
C ARG A 234 20.70 -15.00 -4.07
N ALA A 235 19.74 -15.00 -4.99
CA ALA A 235 18.40 -15.54 -4.74
C ALA A 235 18.43 -17.05 -4.41
N LYS A 236 19.30 -17.84 -5.07
CA LYS A 236 19.51 -19.26 -4.76
C LYS A 236 20.17 -19.50 -3.40
N CYS A 237 20.95 -18.54 -2.91
CA CYS A 237 21.56 -18.61 -1.58
C CYS A 237 20.53 -18.38 -0.46
N ILE A 238 19.57 -17.46 -0.69
CA ILE A 238 18.49 -17.16 0.25
C ILE A 238 17.47 -18.32 0.35
N GLN A 239 17.25 -19.08 -0.74
CA GLN A 239 16.35 -20.24 -0.75
C GLN A 239 16.93 -21.51 -0.10
N LYS A 240 18.21 -21.53 0.32
CA LYS A 240 18.89 -22.70 0.88
C LYS A 240 19.07 -22.66 2.40
N HIS A 241 18.62 -21.65 3.07
CA HIS A 241 18.60 -21.49 4.52
C HIS A 241 17.16 -21.27 5.02
#